data_c3a8d4952a8ec9abdc78371c566b4a13
#
_entry.id   c3a8d4952a8ec9abdc78371c566b4a13
#
_cell.length_a   1.000
_cell.length_b   1.000
_cell.length_c   1.000
_cell.angle_alpha   90.00
_cell.angle_beta   90.00
_cell.angle_gamma   90.00
#
_symmetry.space_group_name_H-M   'P 1'
#
loop_
_entity.id
_entity.type
_entity.pdbx_description
1 polymer ?
#
loop_
_entity_poly.entity_id
_entity_poly.type
_entity_poly.pdbx_seq_one_letter_code
_entity_poly.pdbx_strand_id
1 'polypeptide(L)'
;MAKGKLIEQLDHAVETIVAKPNAPMPASDPRLAAILAIAGELRDLPRAGFRNRLKLELAAQAKELDAAPPAGGKPLITHQDIEQRLEELAAQPKFIVHDVRAALSDLPEMSMRFLDSMNDHLLIASRGDKRTHWERHLGSDEMIYVMDGETDVVTLTDGGPVESTIHKGSLFVCPEGLWHRLTPRPFVSAFYLTPSNTVGSDAKDPRPKSERVARRPMRRGTAARLAEHDLRAALRETPHLTITADTTEAEANAAVRNVAKIGKLTLGVMSYTGQTPWERHPDGDELLLVLDGDLEVTVLADDGPVTRKLRANEAFICPQGLWHRQLAAKSVSMLYGTPNETSEVSFADDPRIEQKKSAHAAAGVSRSIMPFLYIEGAAGAVEFYKSVFGATVLMRDQEPSGIVSHAMLKMGDTTVMLSDVTSAHIEDLDVHGLSRPPRSYGGSPVHLYIFVADVDDVVRRAVKAGAKVVEKVENKDWGDRCGGIEDPYGHFWFVGTPLKDLPAKNVK
;
A
#
# COMPACT_ATOMS: atom_id res chain seq x y z
N MET A 1 36.37 -21.74 -5.81
CA MET A 1 35.94 -22.29 -7.14
C MET A 1 34.44 -22.65 -7.22
N ALA A 2 33.65 -22.56 -6.15
CA ALA A 2 32.19 -22.85 -6.22
C ALA A 2 31.31 -21.63 -6.52
N LYS A 3 31.79 -20.41 -6.26
CA LYS A 3 30.98 -19.18 -6.38
C LYS A 3 30.67 -18.71 -7.82
N GLY A 4 31.52 -19.05 -8.80
CA GLY A 4 31.23 -18.74 -10.22
C GLY A 4 30.15 -19.63 -10.85
N LYS A 5 30.00 -20.85 -10.35
CA LYS A 5 29.11 -21.84 -10.98
C LYS A 5 27.62 -21.55 -10.82
N LEU A 6 27.17 -20.92 -9.73
CA LEU A 6 25.75 -20.67 -9.47
C LEU A 6 25.23 -19.53 -10.37
N ILE A 7 26.00 -18.46 -10.50
CA ILE A 7 25.68 -17.32 -11.38
C ILE A 7 25.71 -17.76 -12.85
N GLU A 8 26.72 -18.55 -13.25
CA GLU A 8 26.79 -19.11 -14.62
C GLU A 8 25.62 -20.06 -14.92
N GLN A 9 25.19 -20.88 -13.94
CA GLN A 9 24.01 -21.73 -14.09
C GLN A 9 22.72 -20.92 -14.21
N LEU A 10 22.56 -19.84 -13.43
CA LEU A 10 21.42 -18.96 -13.51
C LEU A 10 21.39 -18.23 -14.87
N ASP A 11 22.51 -17.65 -15.31
CA ASP A 11 22.63 -16.98 -16.60
C ASP A 11 22.28 -17.93 -17.74
N HIS A 12 22.84 -19.13 -17.74
CA HIS A 12 22.55 -20.14 -18.76
C HIS A 12 21.08 -20.58 -18.76
N ALA A 13 20.49 -20.76 -17.56
CA ALA A 13 19.11 -21.17 -17.43
C ALA A 13 18.16 -20.05 -17.90
N VAL A 14 18.41 -18.80 -17.53
CA VAL A 14 17.60 -17.63 -17.95
C VAL A 14 17.74 -17.41 -19.47
N GLU A 15 18.95 -17.53 -20.05
CA GLU A 15 19.14 -17.45 -21.49
C GLU A 15 18.40 -18.56 -22.24
N THR A 16 18.40 -19.79 -21.70
CA THR A 16 17.67 -20.93 -22.30
C THR A 16 16.15 -20.69 -22.26
N ILE A 17 15.62 -20.19 -21.15
CA ILE A 17 14.18 -19.87 -20.98
C ILE A 17 13.77 -18.77 -21.96
N VAL A 18 14.61 -17.76 -22.13
CA VAL A 18 14.34 -16.61 -23.01
C VAL A 18 14.46 -16.96 -24.49
N ALA A 19 15.46 -17.78 -24.84
CA ALA A 19 15.72 -18.17 -26.24
C ALA A 19 14.75 -19.25 -26.75
N LYS A 20 14.27 -20.12 -25.88
CA LYS A 20 13.38 -21.25 -26.21
C LYS A 20 12.20 -21.31 -25.22
N PRO A 21 11.19 -20.45 -25.37
CA PRO A 21 10.07 -20.34 -24.41
C PRO A 21 9.31 -21.66 -24.15
N ASN A 22 9.28 -22.56 -25.12
CA ASN A 22 8.59 -23.85 -25.06
C ASN A 22 9.48 -25.02 -24.61
N ALA A 23 10.76 -24.78 -24.29
CA ALA A 23 11.64 -25.84 -23.83
C ALA A 23 11.34 -26.19 -22.36
N PRO A 24 11.55 -27.45 -21.92
CA PRO A 24 11.47 -27.80 -20.52
C PRO A 24 12.49 -27.00 -19.71
N MET A 25 12.15 -26.75 -18.44
CA MET A 25 13.04 -26.03 -17.52
C MET A 25 14.41 -26.72 -17.45
N PRO A 26 15.52 -25.99 -17.63
CA PRO A 26 16.84 -26.58 -17.54
C PRO A 26 17.11 -27.11 -16.12
N ALA A 27 17.78 -28.24 -16.01
CA ALA A 27 18.23 -28.78 -14.73
C ALA A 27 19.22 -27.80 -14.09
N SER A 28 18.95 -27.37 -12.88
CA SER A 28 19.74 -26.37 -12.15
C SER A 28 19.89 -26.76 -10.67
N ASP A 29 20.75 -26.04 -9.97
CA ASP A 29 20.91 -26.19 -8.52
C ASP A 29 19.54 -25.94 -7.83
N PRO A 30 19.12 -26.80 -6.87
CA PRO A 30 17.84 -26.64 -6.16
C PRO A 30 17.63 -25.25 -5.52
N ARG A 31 18.69 -24.54 -5.16
CA ARG A 31 18.64 -23.18 -4.62
C ARG A 31 18.15 -22.14 -5.63
N LEU A 32 18.22 -22.45 -6.93
CA LEU A 32 17.74 -21.59 -8.01
C LEU A 32 16.30 -21.92 -8.41
N ALA A 33 15.70 -22.97 -7.90
CA ALA A 33 14.40 -23.48 -8.35
C ALA A 33 13.29 -22.44 -8.24
N ALA A 34 13.20 -21.71 -7.13
CA ALA A 34 12.20 -20.67 -6.92
C ALA A 34 12.38 -19.49 -7.90
N ILE A 35 13.63 -19.05 -8.12
CA ILE A 35 13.96 -17.96 -9.04
C ILE A 35 13.64 -18.35 -10.49
N LEU A 36 13.94 -19.59 -10.87
CA LEU A 36 13.67 -20.10 -12.21
C LEU A 36 12.17 -20.36 -12.46
N ALA A 37 11.39 -20.67 -11.41
CA ALA A 37 9.93 -20.77 -11.51
C ALA A 37 9.33 -19.41 -11.90
N ILE A 38 9.73 -18.32 -11.23
CA ILE A 38 9.33 -16.94 -11.56
C ILE A 38 9.74 -16.58 -13.00
N ALA A 39 10.98 -16.91 -13.39
CA ALA A 39 11.44 -16.68 -14.77
C ALA A 39 10.64 -17.49 -15.81
N GLY A 40 10.14 -18.67 -15.41
CA GLY A 40 9.25 -19.51 -16.22
C GLY A 40 7.88 -18.89 -16.48
N GLU A 41 7.26 -18.26 -15.47
CA GLU A 41 5.98 -17.57 -15.61
C GLU A 41 6.03 -16.32 -16.50
N LEU A 42 7.21 -15.74 -16.65
CA LEU A 42 7.44 -14.52 -17.44
C LEU A 42 7.84 -14.78 -18.90
N ARG A 43 7.73 -16.03 -19.40
CA ARG A 43 8.09 -16.43 -20.76
C ARG A 43 7.40 -15.63 -21.87
N ASP A 44 6.17 -15.19 -21.62
CA ASP A 44 5.30 -14.58 -22.63
C ASP A 44 5.39 -13.04 -22.70
N LEU A 45 6.29 -12.42 -21.95
CA LEU A 45 6.42 -10.96 -21.93
C LEU A 45 7.40 -10.42 -23.00
N PRO A 46 6.95 -9.50 -23.89
CA PRO A 46 7.63 -9.25 -25.17
C PRO A 46 8.74 -8.18 -25.18
N ARG A 47 9.19 -7.57 -24.07
CA ARG A 47 10.08 -6.39 -24.11
C ARG A 47 11.53 -6.68 -23.70
N ALA A 48 12.49 -6.37 -24.61
CA ALA A 48 13.94 -6.53 -24.38
C ALA A 48 14.47 -5.78 -23.14
N GLY A 49 13.94 -4.58 -22.82
CA GLY A 49 14.33 -3.82 -21.64
C GLY A 49 13.87 -4.45 -20.31
N PHE A 50 12.74 -5.14 -20.29
CA PHE A 50 12.27 -5.91 -19.15
C PHE A 50 13.17 -7.12 -18.89
N ARG A 51 13.58 -7.84 -19.94
CA ARG A 51 14.48 -8.99 -19.85
C ARG A 51 15.83 -8.64 -19.23
N ASN A 52 16.42 -7.51 -19.62
CA ASN A 52 17.70 -7.05 -19.07
C ASN A 52 17.59 -6.64 -17.61
N ARG A 53 16.48 -6.02 -17.21
CA ARG A 53 16.24 -5.64 -15.83
C ARG A 53 16.01 -6.85 -14.94
N LEU A 54 15.19 -7.81 -15.37
CA LEU A 54 14.97 -9.08 -14.69
C LEU A 54 16.28 -9.86 -14.52
N LYS A 55 17.13 -9.88 -15.55
CA LYS A 55 18.46 -10.52 -15.47
C LYS A 55 19.34 -9.87 -14.38
N LEU A 56 19.31 -8.55 -14.24
CA LEU A 56 20.06 -7.81 -13.22
C LEU A 56 19.48 -8.06 -11.81
N GLU A 57 18.15 -8.10 -11.66
CA GLU A 57 17.48 -8.39 -10.40
C GLU A 57 17.73 -9.82 -9.93
N LEU A 58 17.61 -10.81 -10.84
CA LEU A 58 17.89 -12.21 -10.53
C LEU A 58 19.38 -12.46 -10.24
N ALA A 59 20.28 -11.74 -10.91
CA ALA A 59 21.71 -11.79 -10.61
C ALA A 59 22.05 -11.16 -9.26
N ALA A 60 21.32 -10.12 -8.82
CA ALA A 60 21.45 -9.54 -7.49
C ALA A 60 20.96 -10.50 -6.42
N GLN A 61 19.80 -11.13 -6.61
CA GLN A 61 19.26 -12.15 -5.69
C GLN A 61 20.17 -13.39 -5.59
N ALA A 62 20.73 -13.86 -6.72
CA ALA A 62 21.68 -14.96 -6.69
C ALA A 62 23.00 -14.60 -5.96
N LYS A 63 23.44 -13.34 -6.02
CA LYS A 63 24.57 -12.85 -5.21
C LYS A 63 24.26 -12.82 -3.72
N GLU A 64 23.02 -12.52 -3.36
CA GLU A 64 22.56 -12.56 -1.95
C GLU A 64 22.47 -14.00 -1.44
N LEU A 65 21.99 -14.94 -2.25
CA LEU A 65 21.97 -16.37 -1.92
C LEU A 65 23.38 -16.99 -1.82
N ASP A 66 24.35 -16.49 -2.58
CA ASP A 66 25.76 -16.90 -2.49
C ASP A 66 26.52 -16.24 -1.34
N ALA A 67 26.00 -15.14 -0.77
CA ALA A 67 26.44 -14.60 0.47
C ALA A 67 25.93 -15.49 1.62
N ALA A 68 26.52 -16.69 1.75
CA ALA A 68 26.24 -17.56 2.88
C ALA A 68 26.38 -16.76 4.18
N PRO A 69 25.49 -16.95 5.18
CA PRO A 69 25.64 -16.30 6.47
C PRO A 69 27.03 -16.62 6.99
N PRO A 70 27.71 -15.66 7.64
CA PRO A 70 29.02 -15.91 8.24
C PRO A 70 28.85 -17.10 9.18
N ALA A 71 29.69 -18.13 9.01
CA ALA A 71 29.66 -19.35 9.75
C ALA A 71 29.59 -19.06 11.26
N GLY A 72 28.51 -19.40 11.95
CA GLY A 72 28.42 -19.37 13.40
C GLY A 72 27.08 -18.98 14.03
N GLY A 73 26.10 -18.48 13.33
CA GLY A 73 24.77 -18.18 13.88
C GLY A 73 23.75 -19.24 13.45
N LYS A 74 23.16 -19.98 14.39
CA LYS A 74 21.90 -20.69 14.10
C LYS A 74 20.82 -19.64 13.88
N PRO A 75 20.02 -19.72 12.81
CA PRO A 75 18.84 -18.89 12.69
C PRO A 75 17.94 -19.14 13.91
N LEU A 76 17.48 -18.09 14.57
CA LEU A 76 16.55 -18.17 15.72
C LEU A 76 15.21 -18.81 15.31
N ILE A 77 14.85 -18.67 14.05
CA ILE A 77 13.69 -19.28 13.40
C ILE A 77 14.19 -19.73 12.02
N THR A 78 14.03 -21.03 11.72
CA THR A 78 14.37 -21.55 10.39
C THR A 78 13.23 -21.28 9.42
N HIS A 79 13.52 -21.24 8.12
CA HIS A 79 12.49 -21.16 7.08
C HIS A 79 11.44 -22.28 7.24
N GLN A 80 11.89 -23.46 7.63
CA GLN A 80 11.04 -24.61 7.89
C GLN A 80 10.12 -24.42 9.13
N ASP A 81 10.60 -23.73 10.18
CA ASP A 81 9.77 -23.38 11.35
C ASP A 81 8.68 -22.35 10.95
N ILE A 82 9.00 -21.42 10.04
CA ILE A 82 8.04 -20.46 9.50
C ILE A 82 7.02 -21.17 8.61
N GLU A 83 7.45 -22.02 7.68
CA GLU A 83 6.54 -22.74 6.78
C GLU A 83 5.60 -23.66 7.56
N GLN A 84 6.12 -24.45 8.50
CA GLN A 84 5.29 -25.30 9.37
C GLN A 84 4.29 -24.47 10.15
N ARG A 85 4.69 -23.31 10.63
CA ARG A 85 3.81 -22.44 11.41
C ARG A 85 2.76 -21.74 10.55
N LEU A 86 3.10 -21.36 9.32
CA LEU A 86 2.13 -20.83 8.35
C LEU A 86 1.08 -21.88 7.98
N GLU A 87 1.47 -23.15 7.82
CA GLU A 87 0.52 -24.25 7.60
C GLU A 87 -0.39 -24.47 8.81
N GLU A 88 0.16 -24.42 10.04
CA GLU A 88 -0.63 -24.51 11.27
C GLU A 88 -1.62 -23.34 11.40
N LEU A 89 -1.22 -22.11 11.06
CA LEU A 89 -2.06 -20.93 11.07
C LEU A 89 -3.14 -21.01 9.98
N ALA A 90 -2.81 -21.48 8.79
CA ALA A 90 -3.77 -21.67 7.71
C ALA A 90 -4.85 -22.73 8.03
N ALA A 91 -4.54 -23.67 8.93
CA ALA A 91 -5.47 -24.68 9.42
C ALA A 91 -6.36 -24.18 10.58
N GLN A 92 -6.11 -22.96 11.13
CA GLN A 92 -6.92 -22.41 12.21
C GLN A 92 -8.31 -21.95 11.71
N PRO A 93 -9.31 -21.92 12.61
CA PRO A 93 -10.61 -21.34 12.27
C PRO A 93 -10.43 -19.89 11.81
N LYS A 94 -11.11 -19.51 10.75
CA LYS A 94 -11.17 -18.10 10.34
C LYS A 94 -11.87 -17.25 11.41
N PHE A 95 -11.56 -15.95 11.47
CA PHE A 95 -12.19 -14.98 12.36
C PHE A 95 -11.87 -15.18 13.86
N ILE A 96 -10.60 -15.36 14.18
CA ILE A 96 -10.11 -15.45 15.56
C ILE A 96 -9.88 -14.05 16.13
N VAL A 97 -10.30 -13.85 17.37
CA VAL A 97 -9.89 -12.70 18.19
C VAL A 97 -8.65 -13.11 18.99
N HIS A 98 -7.57 -12.38 18.81
CA HIS A 98 -6.29 -12.62 19.48
C HIS A 98 -6.17 -11.72 20.70
N ASP A 99 -6.28 -12.27 21.90
CA ASP A 99 -5.93 -11.56 23.14
C ASP A 99 -4.41 -11.46 23.26
N VAL A 100 -3.87 -10.34 22.74
CA VAL A 100 -2.42 -10.10 22.73
C VAL A 100 -1.87 -9.97 24.14
N ARG A 101 -2.65 -9.41 25.08
CA ARG A 101 -2.24 -9.26 26.47
C ARG A 101 -2.13 -10.62 27.18
N ALA A 102 -3.12 -11.48 27.01
CA ALA A 102 -3.08 -12.84 27.54
C ALA A 102 -1.92 -13.63 26.89
N ALA A 103 -1.73 -13.50 25.59
CA ALA A 103 -0.63 -14.13 24.87
C ALA A 103 0.75 -13.72 25.44
N LEU A 104 0.92 -12.48 25.89
CA LEU A 104 2.14 -11.97 26.51
C LEU A 104 2.29 -12.41 27.99
N SER A 105 1.18 -12.52 28.75
CA SER A 105 1.24 -12.87 30.18
C SER A 105 1.77 -14.27 30.42
N ASP A 106 1.48 -15.20 29.53
CA ASP A 106 1.85 -16.62 29.62
C ASP A 106 3.22 -16.93 28.99
N LEU A 107 3.88 -15.91 28.38
CA LEU A 107 5.16 -16.10 27.73
C LEU A 107 6.29 -16.15 28.76
N PRO A 108 7.19 -17.16 28.69
CA PRO A 108 8.48 -17.11 29.36
C PRO A 108 9.30 -15.91 28.91
N GLU A 109 10.28 -15.49 29.71
CA GLU A 109 11.23 -14.47 29.31
C GLU A 109 12.00 -14.90 28.05
N MET A 110 12.29 -13.94 27.18
CA MET A 110 12.98 -14.16 25.89
C MET A 110 12.26 -15.12 24.96
N SER A 111 10.94 -15.03 24.91
CA SER A 111 10.12 -15.88 24.03
C SER A 111 9.14 -15.05 23.19
N MET A 112 8.66 -15.69 22.14
CA MET A 112 7.65 -15.13 21.24
C MET A 112 6.53 -16.14 20.98
N ARG A 113 5.35 -15.62 20.68
CA ARG A 113 4.18 -16.39 20.26
C ARG A 113 3.67 -15.87 18.94
N PHE A 114 3.57 -16.75 17.96
CA PHE A 114 2.88 -16.47 16.72
C PHE A 114 1.36 -16.50 16.98
N LEU A 115 0.67 -15.46 16.59
CA LEU A 115 -0.77 -15.32 16.78
C LEU A 115 -1.52 -15.66 15.50
N ASP A 116 -1.10 -15.04 14.37
CA ASP A 116 -1.75 -15.17 13.07
C ASP A 116 -0.82 -14.70 11.96
N SER A 117 -1.33 -14.67 10.73
CA SER A 117 -0.68 -14.06 9.57
C SER A 117 -1.65 -13.18 8.81
N MET A 118 -1.18 -12.08 8.26
CA MET A 118 -1.93 -11.23 7.35
C MET A 118 -1.05 -10.74 6.22
N ASN A 119 -1.54 -10.85 5.00
CA ASN A 119 -0.74 -10.55 3.80
C ASN A 119 0.60 -11.32 3.83
N ASP A 120 1.73 -10.61 3.81
CA ASP A 120 3.10 -11.16 3.87
C ASP A 120 3.76 -11.03 5.27
N HIS A 121 2.97 -10.67 6.30
CA HIS A 121 3.42 -10.47 7.66
C HIS A 121 2.89 -11.54 8.63
N LEU A 122 3.69 -11.80 9.65
CA LEU A 122 3.32 -12.61 10.82
C LEU A 122 2.90 -11.67 11.96
N LEU A 123 1.80 -12.00 12.63
CA LEU A 123 1.41 -11.38 13.89
C LEU A 123 2.11 -12.08 15.02
N ILE A 124 2.93 -11.36 15.77
CA ILE A 124 3.77 -11.92 16.84
C ILE A 124 3.57 -11.12 18.12
N ALA A 125 3.43 -11.83 19.25
CA ALA A 125 3.58 -11.26 20.58
C ALA A 125 4.92 -11.73 21.16
N SER A 126 5.75 -10.82 21.68
CA SER A 126 7.00 -11.20 22.32
C SER A 126 7.23 -10.46 23.64
N ARG A 127 7.98 -11.11 24.53
CA ARG A 127 8.45 -10.56 25.79
C ARG A 127 9.94 -10.84 25.95
N GLY A 128 10.71 -9.79 26.29
CA GLY A 128 12.15 -9.91 26.47
C GLY A 128 12.72 -8.90 27.45
N ASP A 129 13.80 -9.31 28.12
CA ASP A 129 14.60 -8.49 29.07
C ASP A 129 16.05 -8.36 28.63
N LYS A 130 16.43 -9.00 27.52
CA LYS A 130 17.79 -8.98 26.95
C LYS A 130 17.81 -8.42 25.56
N ARG A 131 18.96 -7.90 25.18
CA ARG A 131 19.23 -7.43 23.84
C ARG A 131 19.03 -8.54 22.82
N THR A 132 18.28 -8.26 21.74
CA THR A 132 18.06 -9.20 20.64
C THR A 132 19.31 -9.33 19.76
N HIS A 133 19.31 -10.35 18.90
CA HIS A 133 20.21 -10.43 17.76
C HIS A 133 19.95 -9.26 16.79
N TRP A 134 20.86 -9.05 15.84
CA TRP A 134 20.55 -8.22 14.68
C TRP A 134 19.60 -8.97 13.78
N GLU A 135 18.59 -8.27 13.32
CA GLU A 135 17.65 -8.78 12.31
C GLU A 135 17.44 -7.78 11.18
N ARG A 136 17.10 -8.30 10.02
CA ARG A 136 16.80 -7.55 8.82
C ARG A 136 15.68 -8.24 8.08
N HIS A 137 14.65 -7.49 7.69
CA HIS A 137 13.53 -7.98 6.94
C HIS A 137 13.70 -7.67 5.46
N LEU A 138 13.38 -8.64 4.60
CA LEU A 138 13.46 -8.53 3.15
C LEU A 138 12.04 -8.63 2.57
N GLY A 139 11.63 -7.62 1.80
CA GLY A 139 10.34 -7.60 1.11
C GLY A 139 9.28 -6.70 1.74
N SER A 140 9.44 -6.29 3.01
CA SER A 140 8.55 -5.30 3.65
C SER A 140 9.16 -4.71 4.91
N ASP A 141 8.57 -3.61 5.41
CA ASP A 141 8.88 -3.00 6.70
C ASP A 141 8.29 -3.85 7.84
N GLU A 142 8.85 -3.73 9.06
CA GLU A 142 8.27 -4.31 10.27
C GLU A 142 7.64 -3.24 11.15
N MET A 143 6.49 -3.56 11.75
CA MET A 143 5.88 -2.76 12.81
C MET A 143 6.18 -3.35 14.18
N ILE A 144 6.62 -2.51 15.12
CA ILE A 144 6.77 -2.84 16.54
C ILE A 144 5.85 -1.93 17.35
N TYR A 145 4.87 -2.49 18.07
CA TYR A 145 4.02 -1.76 19.01
C TYR A 145 4.35 -2.19 20.44
N VAL A 146 4.88 -1.27 21.26
CA VAL A 146 5.27 -1.54 22.65
C VAL A 146 4.02 -1.49 23.55
N MET A 147 3.62 -2.63 24.08
CA MET A 147 2.46 -2.78 24.95
C MET A 147 2.80 -2.55 26.42
N ASP A 148 4.02 -2.92 26.84
CA ASP A 148 4.52 -2.68 28.20
C ASP A 148 6.04 -2.62 28.24
N GLY A 149 6.60 -1.84 29.19
CA GLY A 149 8.02 -1.56 29.27
C GLY A 149 8.47 -0.54 28.23
N GLU A 150 9.76 -0.56 27.90
CA GLU A 150 10.39 0.28 26.86
C GLU A 150 11.61 -0.42 26.25
N THR A 151 12.03 0.00 25.07
CA THR A 151 13.20 -0.56 24.40
C THR A 151 13.92 0.50 23.57
N ASP A 152 15.24 0.39 23.49
CA ASP A 152 16.00 1.06 22.45
C ASP A 152 16.05 0.20 21.20
N VAL A 153 15.86 0.82 20.06
CA VAL A 153 16.06 0.22 18.74
C VAL A 153 17.27 0.87 18.10
N VAL A 154 18.28 0.08 17.78
CA VAL A 154 19.45 0.53 17.01
C VAL A 154 19.26 0.06 15.58
N THR A 155 19.16 1.00 14.63
CA THR A 155 19.05 0.74 13.20
C THR A 155 20.36 1.14 12.50
N LEU A 156 20.91 0.25 11.67
CA LEU A 156 22.13 0.52 10.89
C LEU A 156 21.76 1.14 9.54
N THR A 157 21.98 2.44 9.40
CA THR A 157 21.76 3.18 8.16
C THR A 157 23.07 3.43 7.41
N ASP A 158 23.01 3.92 6.18
CA ASP A 158 24.16 4.38 5.40
C ASP A 158 24.93 5.53 6.10
N GLY A 159 24.22 6.35 6.88
CA GLY A 159 24.80 7.43 7.70
C GLY A 159 25.42 6.97 9.01
N GLY A 160 25.29 5.71 9.37
CA GLY A 160 25.71 5.11 10.62
C GLY A 160 24.55 4.61 11.47
N PRO A 161 24.84 4.14 12.71
CA PRO A 161 23.79 3.69 13.62
C PRO A 161 22.90 4.86 14.04
N VAL A 162 21.58 4.61 14.02
CA VAL A 162 20.55 5.49 14.59
C VAL A 162 19.93 4.75 15.77
N GLU A 163 19.84 5.39 16.91
CA GLU A 163 19.23 4.86 18.13
C GLU A 163 17.94 5.62 18.43
N SER A 164 16.86 4.88 18.65
CA SER A 164 15.54 5.42 18.99
C SER A 164 14.99 4.67 20.18
N THR A 165 14.51 5.38 21.20
CA THR A 165 13.81 4.76 22.34
C THR A 165 12.33 4.71 22.02
N ILE A 166 11.71 3.56 22.28
CA ILE A 166 10.28 3.34 22.07
C ILE A 166 9.64 3.04 23.42
N HIS A 167 8.67 3.88 23.78
CA HIS A 167 7.96 3.79 25.05
C HIS A 167 6.64 3.02 24.92
N LYS A 168 6.11 2.59 26.06
CA LYS A 168 4.79 1.97 26.15
C LYS A 168 3.70 2.82 25.49
N GLY A 169 2.93 2.20 24.61
CA GLY A 169 1.84 2.82 23.85
C GLY A 169 2.28 3.49 22.57
N SER A 170 3.53 3.26 22.17
CA SER A 170 4.11 3.79 20.95
C SER A 170 4.41 2.70 19.93
N LEU A 171 4.43 3.12 18.67
CA LEU A 171 4.72 2.31 17.50
C LEU A 171 6.04 2.76 16.88
N PHE A 172 6.78 1.81 16.33
CA PHE A 172 8.00 2.05 15.54
C PHE A 172 7.96 1.23 14.27
N VAL A 173 8.49 1.77 13.19
CA VAL A 173 8.63 1.06 11.92
C VAL A 173 10.11 0.82 11.64
N CYS A 174 10.48 -0.45 11.53
CA CYS A 174 11.79 -0.87 11.04
C CYS A 174 11.72 -0.96 9.52
N PRO A 175 12.43 -0.08 8.79
CA PRO A 175 12.37 -0.07 7.33
C PRO A 175 12.97 -1.35 6.73
N GLU A 176 12.37 -1.81 5.63
CA GLU A 176 12.87 -2.92 4.82
C GLU A 176 14.37 -2.79 4.54
N GLY A 177 15.08 -3.90 4.62
CA GLY A 177 16.48 -4.00 4.26
C GLY A 177 17.47 -3.42 5.29
N LEU A 178 17.02 -2.73 6.34
CA LEU A 178 17.90 -2.19 7.37
C LEU A 178 18.10 -3.18 8.51
N TRP A 179 19.36 -3.35 8.92
CA TRP A 179 19.67 -4.12 10.11
C TRP A 179 19.26 -3.34 11.35
N HIS A 180 18.51 -3.95 12.24
CA HIS A 180 18.12 -3.39 13.52
C HIS A 180 18.19 -4.44 14.64
N ARG A 181 18.15 -3.98 15.88
CA ARG A 181 18.06 -4.81 17.08
C ARG A 181 17.46 -4.03 18.22
N LEU A 182 16.84 -4.72 19.15
CA LEU A 182 16.23 -4.16 20.33
C LEU A 182 17.11 -4.36 21.56
N THR A 183 17.05 -3.39 22.48
CA THR A 183 17.67 -3.46 23.81
C THR A 183 16.63 -3.01 24.84
N PRO A 184 15.92 -3.96 25.49
CA PRO A 184 14.89 -3.67 26.50
C PRO A 184 15.43 -2.88 27.71
N ARG A 185 14.55 -2.04 28.34
CA ARG A 185 14.87 -1.20 29.52
C ARG A 185 13.77 -1.31 30.62
N PRO A 186 13.86 -2.13 31.63
CA PRO A 186 14.67 -3.35 31.71
C PRO A 186 14.03 -4.50 30.96
N PHE A 187 12.75 -4.36 30.52
CA PHE A 187 12.03 -5.33 29.72
C PHE A 187 11.14 -4.64 28.68
N VAL A 188 10.73 -5.38 27.70
CA VAL A 188 9.73 -4.98 26.72
C VAL A 188 8.75 -6.12 26.46
N SER A 189 7.47 -5.78 26.38
CA SER A 189 6.42 -6.64 25.83
C SER A 189 5.83 -5.93 24.62
N ALA A 190 5.87 -6.56 23.47
CA ALA A 190 5.48 -5.91 22.24
C ALA A 190 4.68 -6.83 21.30
N PHE A 191 3.88 -6.19 20.46
CA PHE A 191 3.14 -6.80 19.37
C PHE A 191 3.74 -6.35 18.05
N TYR A 192 3.89 -7.27 17.11
CA TYR A 192 4.60 -7.07 15.87
C TYR A 192 3.74 -7.46 14.67
N LEU A 193 3.94 -6.73 13.58
CA LEU A 193 3.74 -7.22 12.22
C LEU A 193 5.13 -7.39 11.60
N THR A 194 5.61 -8.62 11.56
CA THR A 194 6.97 -8.96 11.11
C THR A 194 6.90 -9.65 9.75
N PRO A 195 7.63 -9.17 8.72
CA PRO A 195 7.72 -9.88 7.45
C PRO A 195 8.22 -11.32 7.62
N SER A 196 7.64 -12.26 6.87
CA SER A 196 8.00 -13.68 6.95
C SER A 196 9.45 -13.96 6.51
N ASN A 197 10.05 -13.07 5.70
CA ASN A 197 11.42 -13.19 5.23
C ASN A 197 12.39 -12.38 6.11
N THR A 198 12.88 -12.99 7.19
CA THR A 198 13.76 -12.37 8.19
C THR A 198 15.12 -13.05 8.23
N VAL A 199 16.17 -12.23 8.23
CA VAL A 199 17.57 -12.70 8.37
C VAL A 199 18.15 -12.23 9.69
N GLY A 200 18.71 -13.15 10.48
CA GLY A 200 19.33 -12.87 11.79
C GLY A 200 20.86 -12.92 11.76
N SER A 201 21.54 -12.18 12.68
CA SER A 201 23.00 -12.22 12.84
C SER A 201 23.46 -11.87 14.25
N ASP A 202 24.44 -12.63 14.76
CA ASP A 202 25.15 -12.36 16.03
C ASP A 202 26.42 -11.53 15.83
N ALA A 203 26.77 -11.15 14.61
CA ALA A 203 27.96 -10.38 14.33
C ALA A 203 27.94 -9.03 15.05
N LYS A 204 29.09 -8.50 15.42
CA LYS A 204 29.23 -7.16 16.02
C LYS A 204 28.64 -6.06 15.09
N ASP A 205 28.87 -6.19 13.80
CA ASP A 205 28.25 -5.42 12.72
C ASP A 205 27.90 -6.42 11.61
N PRO A 206 26.60 -6.67 11.32
CA PRO A 206 26.17 -7.68 10.37
C PRO A 206 26.33 -7.23 8.91
N ARG A 207 26.57 -5.93 8.65
CA ARG A 207 26.73 -5.42 7.29
C ARG A 207 27.99 -5.96 6.62
N PRO A 208 27.95 -6.26 5.31
CA PRO A 208 29.14 -6.57 4.54
C PRO A 208 30.16 -5.40 4.57
N LYS A 209 31.44 -5.68 4.41
CA LYS A 209 32.48 -4.65 4.46
C LYS A 209 32.27 -3.51 3.49
N SER A 210 31.68 -3.77 2.34
CA SER A 210 31.33 -2.78 1.32
C SER A 210 30.29 -1.76 1.80
N GLU A 211 29.34 -2.17 2.64
CA GLU A 211 28.31 -1.30 3.20
C GLU A 211 28.80 -0.51 4.43
N ARG A 212 29.84 -0.99 5.14
CA ARG A 212 30.40 -0.30 6.32
C ARG A 212 31.19 0.97 5.98
N VAL A 213 31.64 1.10 4.73
CA VAL A 213 32.54 2.18 4.29
C VAL A 213 31.78 3.31 3.59
N ALA A 214 30.58 3.08 3.13
CA ALA A 214 29.78 4.07 2.40
C ALA A 214 29.18 5.11 3.36
N ARG A 215 29.91 6.19 3.64
CA ARG A 215 29.36 7.42 4.23
C ARG A 215 28.55 8.18 3.18
N ARG A 216 27.43 7.63 2.75
CA ARG A 216 26.43 8.42 2.02
C ARG A 216 25.63 9.23 3.04
N PRO A 217 25.34 10.51 2.79
CA PRO A 217 24.44 11.25 3.65
C PRO A 217 23.09 10.51 3.68
N MET A 218 22.52 10.40 4.88
CA MET A 218 21.20 9.79 5.09
C MET A 218 20.21 10.48 4.14
N ARG A 219 19.43 9.70 3.39
CA ARG A 219 18.38 10.27 2.51
C ARG A 219 17.45 11.14 3.34
N ARG A 220 17.07 12.32 2.82
CA ARG A 220 16.04 13.15 3.45
C ARG A 220 14.81 12.29 3.72
N GLY A 221 14.28 12.32 4.95
CA GLY A 221 13.13 11.52 5.36
C GLY A 221 13.45 10.24 6.13
N THR A 222 14.63 9.62 6.00
CA THR A 222 14.95 8.39 6.73
C THR A 222 14.95 8.60 8.26
N ALA A 223 15.40 9.74 8.75
CA ALA A 223 15.37 10.04 10.19
C ALA A 223 13.94 10.17 10.73
N ALA A 224 13.02 10.72 9.96
CA ALA A 224 11.60 10.82 10.33
C ALA A 224 10.91 9.44 10.36
N ARG A 225 11.31 8.52 9.47
CA ARG A 225 10.81 7.14 9.46
C ARG A 225 11.34 6.30 10.63
N LEU A 226 12.47 6.67 11.23
CA LEU A 226 13.08 6.01 12.40
C LEU A 226 12.69 6.70 13.71
N ALA A 227 11.60 7.43 13.73
CA ALA A 227 11.05 8.07 14.92
C ALA A 227 9.99 7.19 15.57
N GLU A 228 9.88 7.34 16.88
CA GLU A 228 8.76 6.80 17.66
C GLU A 228 7.45 7.50 17.28
N HIS A 229 6.36 6.75 17.16
CA HIS A 229 5.00 7.26 16.99
C HIS A 229 4.19 7.01 18.26
N ASP A 230 4.02 8.03 19.10
CA ASP A 230 3.15 7.96 20.28
C ASP A 230 1.67 7.93 19.87
N LEU A 231 1.07 6.71 19.93
CA LEU A 231 -0.34 6.52 19.53
C LEU A 231 -1.32 7.22 20.45
N ARG A 232 -0.95 7.42 21.72
CA ARG A 232 -1.80 8.18 22.66
C ARG A 232 -1.79 9.67 22.36
N ALA A 233 -0.63 10.21 21.97
CA ALA A 233 -0.54 11.59 21.50
C ALA A 233 -1.34 11.76 20.21
N ALA A 234 -1.18 10.86 19.25
CA ALA A 234 -1.94 10.86 18.00
C ALA A 234 -3.45 10.83 18.25
N LEU A 235 -3.94 9.96 19.15
CA LEU A 235 -5.36 9.90 19.52
C LEU A 235 -5.86 11.18 20.19
N ARG A 236 -5.06 11.85 21.04
CA ARG A 236 -5.44 13.14 21.66
C ARG A 236 -5.60 14.26 20.64
N GLU A 237 -4.85 14.21 19.55
CA GLU A 237 -4.91 15.18 18.45
C GLU A 237 -6.00 14.86 17.42
N THR A 238 -6.59 13.68 17.47
CA THR A 238 -7.61 13.21 16.53
C THR A 238 -9.00 13.43 17.12
N PRO A 239 -9.92 14.08 16.42
CA PRO A 239 -11.29 14.24 16.88
C PRO A 239 -11.98 12.90 17.14
N HIS A 240 -12.74 12.79 18.23
CA HIS A 240 -13.65 11.67 18.42
C HIS A 240 -14.84 11.78 17.45
N LEU A 241 -15.16 10.71 16.72
CA LEU A 241 -16.26 10.67 15.77
C LEU A 241 -17.48 9.97 16.38
N THR A 242 -18.63 10.64 16.38
CA THR A 242 -19.90 9.96 16.62
C THR A 242 -20.54 9.63 15.28
N ILE A 243 -20.50 8.36 14.90
CA ILE A 243 -21.01 7.89 13.61
C ILE A 243 -22.54 7.81 13.66
N THR A 244 -23.19 8.52 12.77
CA THR A 244 -24.64 8.55 12.56
C THR A 244 -24.96 8.39 11.09
N ALA A 245 -26.25 8.33 10.75
CA ALA A 245 -26.69 8.30 9.34
C ALA A 245 -26.29 9.60 8.56
N ASP A 246 -26.09 10.69 9.28
CA ASP A 246 -25.76 12.01 8.72
C ASP A 246 -24.25 12.29 8.72
N THR A 247 -23.41 11.35 9.19
CA THR A 247 -21.95 11.51 9.22
C THR A 247 -21.41 11.69 7.81
N THR A 248 -20.75 12.81 7.58
CA THR A 248 -20.15 13.15 6.30
C THR A 248 -18.80 12.48 6.13
N GLU A 249 -18.36 12.29 4.87
CA GLU A 249 -17.03 11.79 4.55
C GLU A 249 -15.93 12.70 5.12
N ALA A 250 -16.13 14.02 5.12
CA ALA A 250 -15.18 14.97 5.66
C ALA A 250 -14.98 14.79 7.19
N GLU A 251 -16.06 14.52 7.95
CA GLU A 251 -15.98 14.22 9.37
C GLU A 251 -15.28 12.88 9.62
N ALA A 252 -15.60 11.86 8.82
CA ALA A 252 -14.96 10.56 8.91
C ALA A 252 -13.45 10.67 8.65
N ASN A 253 -13.04 11.39 7.58
CA ASN A 253 -11.63 11.61 7.25
C ASN A 253 -10.90 12.45 8.33
N ALA A 254 -11.55 13.42 8.96
CA ALA A 254 -10.95 14.21 10.03
C ALA A 254 -10.72 13.39 11.31
N ALA A 255 -11.48 12.32 11.52
CA ALA A 255 -11.39 11.43 12.68
C ALA A 255 -10.35 10.30 12.51
N VAL A 256 -9.67 10.26 11.39
CA VAL A 256 -8.62 9.28 11.04
C VAL A 256 -7.27 9.96 11.11
N ARG A 257 -6.32 9.38 11.83
CA ARG A 257 -4.93 9.85 11.89
C ARG A 257 -3.98 8.77 11.41
N ASN A 258 -3.48 8.91 10.18
CA ASN A 258 -2.40 8.06 9.69
C ASN A 258 -1.11 8.36 10.45
N VAL A 259 -0.42 7.33 10.94
CA VAL A 259 0.81 7.46 11.73
C VAL A 259 2.03 6.92 11.00
N ALA A 260 1.88 5.84 10.23
CA ALA A 260 2.98 5.22 9.50
C ALA A 260 2.47 4.41 8.30
N LYS A 261 3.40 3.96 7.46
CA LYS A 261 3.14 2.97 6.39
C LYS A 261 4.13 1.82 6.54
N ILE A 262 3.65 0.61 6.32
CA ILE A 262 4.47 -0.61 6.24
C ILE A 262 4.05 -1.39 4.99
N GLY A 263 4.97 -1.53 4.02
CA GLY A 263 4.65 -2.15 2.74
C GLY A 263 3.39 -1.56 2.12
N LYS A 264 2.37 -2.39 1.94
CA LYS A 264 1.07 -2.02 1.36
C LYS A 264 0.01 -1.59 2.38
N LEU A 265 0.37 -1.41 3.64
CA LEU A 265 -0.55 -1.03 4.71
C LEU A 265 -0.33 0.42 5.16
N THR A 266 -1.41 1.16 5.37
CA THR A 266 -1.41 2.39 6.15
C THR A 266 -1.80 2.07 7.59
N LEU A 267 -0.92 2.41 8.53
CA LEU A 267 -1.18 2.31 9.95
C LEU A 267 -1.73 3.63 10.45
N GLY A 268 -2.78 3.59 11.23
CA GLY A 268 -3.37 4.79 11.80
C GLY A 268 -4.16 4.51 13.07
N VAL A 269 -4.57 5.60 13.71
CA VAL A 269 -5.43 5.56 14.90
C VAL A 269 -6.71 6.31 14.65
N MET A 270 -7.78 5.86 15.31
CA MET A 270 -9.06 6.54 15.34
C MET A 270 -9.78 6.29 16.66
N SER A 271 -10.71 7.19 17.00
CA SER A 271 -11.60 7.04 18.14
C SER A 271 -13.01 7.39 17.70
N TYR A 272 -13.98 6.49 17.98
CA TYR A 272 -15.36 6.71 17.57
C TYR A 272 -16.39 6.01 18.46
N THR A 273 -17.64 6.37 18.26
CA THR A 273 -18.85 5.72 18.77
C THR A 273 -19.83 5.55 17.61
N GLY A 274 -20.58 4.46 17.58
CA GLY A 274 -21.56 4.18 16.53
C GLY A 274 -21.14 3.04 15.64
N GLN A 275 -21.83 2.90 14.50
CA GLN A 275 -21.61 1.81 13.54
C GLN A 275 -21.05 2.37 12.25
N THR A 276 -19.94 1.76 11.78
CA THR A 276 -19.38 2.09 10.47
C THR A 276 -20.30 1.57 9.34
N PRO A 277 -20.24 2.14 8.13
CA PRO A 277 -20.75 1.46 6.96
C PRO A 277 -20.03 0.11 6.77
N TRP A 278 -20.53 -0.71 5.86
CA TRP A 278 -19.79 -1.86 5.38
C TRP A 278 -18.59 -1.39 4.58
N GLU A 279 -17.44 -2.00 4.85
CA GLU A 279 -16.22 -1.79 4.07
C GLU A 279 -15.60 -3.12 3.66
N ARG A 280 -14.80 -3.08 2.60
CA ARG A 280 -14.08 -4.24 2.07
C ARG A 280 -12.80 -3.80 1.42
N HIS A 281 -11.74 -4.58 1.63
CA HIS A 281 -10.42 -4.35 1.05
C HIS A 281 -10.07 -5.48 0.07
N PRO A 282 -10.24 -5.28 -1.25
CA PRO A 282 -9.95 -6.32 -2.24
C PRO A 282 -8.48 -6.71 -2.33
N ASP A 283 -7.57 -5.81 -1.92
CA ASP A 283 -6.13 -5.92 -2.17
C ASP A 283 -5.32 -6.46 -0.97
N GLY A 284 -5.98 -6.71 0.16
CA GLY A 284 -5.29 -7.28 1.33
C GLY A 284 -6.18 -7.38 2.57
N ASP A 285 -5.64 -8.05 3.59
CA ASP A 285 -6.24 -8.13 4.92
C ASP A 285 -6.09 -6.79 5.65
N GLU A 286 -7.01 -6.51 6.57
CA GLU A 286 -6.93 -5.37 7.47
C GLU A 286 -6.73 -5.81 8.91
N LEU A 287 -5.83 -5.12 9.63
CA LEU A 287 -5.62 -5.30 11.07
C LEU A 287 -6.49 -4.32 11.86
N LEU A 288 -7.19 -4.81 12.88
CA LEU A 288 -7.82 -4.03 13.93
C LEU A 288 -7.20 -4.42 15.27
N LEU A 289 -6.66 -3.46 16.02
CA LEU A 289 -6.18 -3.65 17.39
C LEU A 289 -6.86 -2.63 18.29
N VAL A 290 -7.71 -3.09 19.20
CA VAL A 290 -8.40 -2.21 20.17
C VAL A 290 -7.40 -1.75 21.23
N LEU A 291 -7.22 -0.43 21.33
CA LEU A 291 -6.36 0.20 22.35
C LEU A 291 -7.13 0.51 23.64
N ASP A 292 -8.39 0.90 23.51
CA ASP A 292 -9.30 1.18 24.64
C ASP A 292 -10.75 1.01 24.21
N GLY A 293 -11.62 0.57 25.15
CA GLY A 293 -13.04 0.31 24.90
C GLY A 293 -13.35 -1.08 24.38
N ASP A 294 -14.54 -1.23 23.81
CA ASP A 294 -15.07 -2.48 23.26
C ASP A 294 -15.54 -2.26 21.82
N LEU A 295 -15.32 -3.25 20.96
CA LEU A 295 -15.68 -3.23 19.54
C LEU A 295 -16.37 -4.53 19.14
N GLU A 296 -17.46 -4.44 18.39
CA GLU A 296 -18.05 -5.58 17.69
C GLU A 296 -17.70 -5.48 16.19
N VAL A 297 -17.07 -6.51 15.63
CA VAL A 297 -16.77 -6.61 14.21
C VAL A 297 -17.65 -7.69 13.60
N THR A 298 -18.42 -7.34 12.58
CA THR A 298 -19.22 -8.30 11.80
C THR A 298 -18.62 -8.46 10.41
N VAL A 299 -18.30 -9.69 10.03
CA VAL A 299 -17.78 -10.08 8.71
C VAL A 299 -18.85 -10.88 7.98
N LEU A 300 -19.07 -10.58 6.70
CA LEU A 300 -19.98 -11.34 5.85
C LEU A 300 -19.23 -12.53 5.19
N ALA A 301 -19.20 -13.65 5.90
CA ALA A 301 -18.66 -14.90 5.38
C ALA A 301 -19.66 -15.59 4.44
N ASP A 302 -19.19 -16.61 3.69
CA ASP A 302 -20.03 -17.37 2.74
C ASP A 302 -21.26 -18.02 3.42
N ASP A 303 -21.06 -18.54 4.63
CA ASP A 303 -22.09 -19.21 5.44
C ASP A 303 -22.99 -18.23 6.23
N GLY A 304 -22.77 -16.93 6.09
CA GLY A 304 -23.53 -15.88 6.76
C GLY A 304 -22.69 -14.91 7.59
N PRO A 305 -23.33 -13.94 8.26
CA PRO A 305 -22.63 -12.98 9.08
C PRO A 305 -21.98 -13.63 10.30
N VAL A 306 -20.71 -13.32 10.53
CA VAL A 306 -19.96 -13.74 11.72
C VAL A 306 -19.57 -12.51 12.52
N THR A 307 -20.06 -12.40 13.77
CA THR A 307 -19.75 -11.28 14.66
C THR A 307 -18.73 -11.72 15.71
N ARG A 308 -17.75 -10.88 15.97
CA ARG A 308 -16.76 -11.02 17.03
C ARG A 308 -16.73 -9.78 17.89
N LYS A 309 -16.48 -9.96 19.18
CA LYS A 309 -16.31 -8.89 20.15
C LYS A 309 -14.85 -8.79 20.52
N LEU A 310 -14.31 -7.59 20.42
CA LEU A 310 -12.95 -7.26 20.82
C LEU A 310 -12.97 -6.30 22.00
N ARG A 311 -12.03 -6.48 22.91
CA ARG A 311 -11.75 -5.61 24.04
C ARG A 311 -10.38 -4.98 23.91
N ALA A 312 -10.06 -4.07 24.78
CA ALA A 312 -8.73 -3.45 24.84
C ALA A 312 -7.61 -4.52 24.86
N ASN A 313 -6.62 -4.35 24.00
CA ASN A 313 -5.49 -5.25 23.71
C ASN A 313 -5.86 -6.54 22.95
N GLU A 314 -7.03 -6.60 22.33
CA GLU A 314 -7.39 -7.68 21.44
C GLU A 314 -7.25 -7.22 19.98
N ALA A 315 -6.72 -8.12 19.16
CA ALA A 315 -6.51 -7.92 17.72
C ALA A 315 -7.41 -8.84 16.90
N PHE A 316 -7.79 -8.36 15.72
CA PHE A 316 -8.58 -9.10 14.75
C PHE A 316 -8.10 -8.80 13.34
N ILE A 317 -8.11 -9.80 12.47
CA ILE A 317 -7.82 -9.63 11.05
C ILE A 317 -9.13 -9.72 10.28
N CYS A 318 -9.47 -8.64 9.58
CA CYS A 318 -10.53 -8.63 8.58
C CYS A 318 -9.95 -9.22 7.29
N PRO A 319 -10.42 -10.40 6.82
CA PRO A 319 -9.82 -11.06 5.68
C PRO A 319 -10.05 -10.30 4.37
N GLN A 320 -9.04 -10.35 3.50
CA GLN A 320 -9.10 -9.79 2.15
C GLN A 320 -10.40 -10.13 1.42
N GLY A 321 -11.00 -9.11 0.83
CA GLY A 321 -12.18 -9.23 -0.02
C GLY A 321 -13.49 -9.51 0.70
N LEU A 322 -13.52 -9.70 2.01
CA LEU A 322 -14.76 -9.88 2.76
C LEU A 322 -15.31 -8.55 3.28
N TRP A 323 -16.63 -8.38 3.10
CA TRP A 323 -17.32 -7.23 3.69
C TRP A 323 -17.35 -7.35 5.19
N HIS A 324 -16.97 -6.29 5.86
CA HIS A 324 -17.03 -6.18 7.31
C HIS A 324 -17.51 -4.79 7.73
N ARG A 325 -18.02 -4.69 8.94
CA ARG A 325 -18.39 -3.44 9.59
C ARG A 325 -18.12 -3.52 11.07
N GLN A 326 -18.01 -2.38 11.70
CA GLN A 326 -17.64 -2.24 13.08
C GLN A 326 -18.77 -1.52 13.84
N LEU A 327 -19.03 -1.94 15.09
CA LEU A 327 -19.98 -1.32 15.99
C LEU A 327 -19.29 -1.05 17.34
N ALA A 328 -19.15 0.21 17.68
CA ALA A 328 -18.73 0.69 18.99
C ALA A 328 -19.97 1.25 19.73
N ALA A 329 -20.59 0.44 20.59
CA ALA A 329 -21.75 0.88 21.36
C ALA A 329 -21.42 1.98 22.39
N LYS A 330 -20.15 2.05 22.79
CA LYS A 330 -19.52 3.12 23.55
C LYS A 330 -18.27 3.56 22.80
N SER A 331 -17.55 4.54 23.34
CA SER A 331 -16.29 4.96 22.75
C SER A 331 -15.30 3.79 22.60
N VAL A 332 -14.71 3.65 21.42
CA VAL A 332 -13.57 2.79 21.15
C VAL A 332 -12.41 3.63 20.63
N SER A 333 -11.19 3.27 21.02
CA SER A 333 -9.96 3.77 20.37
C SER A 333 -9.17 2.58 19.83
N MET A 334 -8.66 2.69 18.62
CA MET A 334 -8.00 1.57 17.96
C MET A 334 -6.80 2.01 17.11
N LEU A 335 -5.87 1.09 16.95
CA LEU A 335 -4.89 1.08 15.87
C LEU A 335 -5.45 0.21 14.75
N TYR A 336 -5.42 0.71 13.54
CA TYR A 336 -5.76 -0.07 12.35
C TYR A 336 -4.56 -0.16 11.41
N GLY A 337 -4.55 -1.21 10.58
CA GLY A 337 -3.62 -1.38 9.47
C GLY A 337 -4.41 -1.73 8.22
N THR A 338 -4.76 -0.72 7.42
CA THR A 338 -5.64 -0.86 6.26
C THR A 338 -4.82 -0.89 4.97
N PRO A 339 -5.14 -1.76 3.99
CA PRO A 339 -4.50 -1.77 2.67
C PRO A 339 -4.56 -0.41 1.96
N ASN A 340 -3.44 0.00 1.33
CA ASN A 340 -3.29 1.33 0.72
C ASN A 340 -4.08 1.53 -0.57
N GLU A 341 -4.46 0.45 -1.27
CA GLU A 341 -4.91 0.55 -2.67
C GLU A 341 -6.40 0.84 -2.75
N THR A 342 -7.29 -0.09 -2.48
CA THR A 342 -8.72 0.13 -2.64
C THR A 342 -9.53 -0.26 -1.42
N SER A 343 -10.38 0.66 -0.97
CA SER A 343 -11.44 0.36 -0.01
C SER A 343 -12.79 0.57 -0.71
N GLU A 344 -13.65 -0.43 -0.63
CA GLU A 344 -15.03 -0.33 -1.11
C GLU A 344 -15.93 -0.12 0.10
N VAL A 345 -16.86 0.83 0.02
CA VAL A 345 -17.79 1.19 1.08
C VAL A 345 -19.22 1.01 0.61
N SER A 346 -20.11 0.46 1.46
CA SER A 346 -21.53 0.31 1.17
C SER A 346 -22.40 0.62 2.39
N PHE A 347 -23.49 1.32 2.16
CA PHE A 347 -24.54 1.62 3.14
C PHE A 347 -25.74 0.68 3.05
N ALA A 348 -25.68 -0.32 2.18
CA ALA A 348 -26.74 -1.33 2.02
C ALA A 348 -26.85 -2.23 3.27
N ASP A 349 -28.01 -2.80 3.50
CA ASP A 349 -28.21 -3.80 4.56
C ASP A 349 -27.32 -5.03 4.36
N ASP A 350 -27.19 -5.51 3.13
CA ASP A 350 -26.25 -6.55 2.71
C ASP A 350 -25.61 -6.16 1.36
N PRO A 351 -24.35 -5.69 1.36
CA PRO A 351 -23.65 -5.24 0.16
C PRO A 351 -23.44 -6.33 -0.89
N ARG A 352 -23.49 -7.60 -0.50
CA ARG A 352 -23.35 -8.74 -1.43
C ARG A 352 -24.54 -8.85 -2.39
N ILE A 353 -25.72 -8.36 -1.99
CA ILE A 353 -26.94 -8.36 -2.83
C ILE A 353 -26.79 -7.34 -3.96
N GLU A 354 -26.26 -6.16 -3.67
CA GLU A 354 -26.01 -5.13 -4.68
C GLU A 354 -24.94 -5.58 -5.68
N GLN A 355 -23.90 -6.26 -5.21
CA GLN A 355 -22.89 -6.84 -6.08
C GLN A 355 -23.43 -7.95 -6.99
N LYS A 356 -24.33 -8.80 -6.51
CA LYS A 356 -24.96 -9.82 -7.34
C LYS A 356 -25.79 -9.19 -8.47
N LYS A 357 -26.43 -8.04 -8.24
CA LYS A 357 -27.15 -7.29 -9.28
C LYS A 357 -26.19 -6.67 -10.31
N SER A 358 -25.01 -6.21 -9.89
CA SER A 358 -23.99 -5.68 -10.80
C SER A 358 -23.14 -6.78 -11.47
N ALA A 359 -22.89 -7.91 -10.79
CA ALA A 359 -22.11 -9.03 -11.33
C ALA A 359 -22.81 -9.78 -12.45
N HIS A 360 -24.15 -9.75 -12.52
CA HIS A 360 -24.90 -10.28 -13.69
C HIS A 360 -24.69 -9.42 -14.95
N ALA A 361 -24.17 -8.19 -14.80
CA ALA A 361 -23.85 -7.29 -15.92
C ALA A 361 -22.37 -7.35 -16.36
N ALA A 362 -21.48 -7.99 -15.60
CA ALA A 362 -20.03 -7.90 -15.83
C ALA A 362 -19.28 -9.22 -15.57
N ALA A 363 -19.59 -10.28 -16.30
CA ALA A 363 -18.70 -11.42 -16.37
C ALA A 363 -17.50 -11.08 -17.27
N GLY A 364 -16.35 -10.75 -16.67
CA GLY A 364 -15.05 -10.89 -17.34
C GLY A 364 -14.30 -9.64 -17.80
N VAL A 365 -14.55 -8.43 -17.24
CA VAL A 365 -13.80 -7.23 -17.64
C VAL A 365 -13.27 -6.49 -16.40
N SER A 366 -12.04 -5.94 -16.48
CA SER A 366 -11.49 -4.97 -15.53
C SER A 366 -12.53 -3.92 -15.12
N ARG A 367 -12.69 -3.66 -13.81
CA ARG A 367 -13.79 -2.86 -13.27
C ARG A 367 -13.74 -1.39 -13.67
N SER A 368 -12.55 -0.83 -13.85
CA SER A 368 -12.37 0.53 -14.34
C SER A 368 -10.93 0.77 -14.77
N ILE A 369 -10.75 1.71 -15.70
CA ILE A 369 -9.46 2.32 -15.98
C ILE A 369 -9.56 3.75 -15.44
N MET A 370 -8.69 4.12 -14.53
CA MET A 370 -8.61 5.49 -14.00
C MET A 370 -7.37 6.16 -14.60
N PRO A 371 -7.54 7.22 -15.40
CA PRO A 371 -6.42 8.03 -15.85
C PRO A 371 -5.71 8.69 -14.66
N PHE A 372 -4.38 8.67 -14.68
CA PHE A 372 -3.55 9.41 -13.73
C PHE A 372 -2.79 10.49 -14.49
N LEU A 373 -3.04 11.76 -14.15
CA LEU A 373 -2.49 12.93 -14.84
C LEU A 373 -1.35 13.53 -14.02
N TYR A 374 -0.18 13.63 -14.64
CA TYR A 374 0.97 14.32 -14.06
C TYR A 374 0.98 15.77 -14.57
N ILE A 375 0.88 16.73 -13.66
CA ILE A 375 0.55 18.11 -13.96
C ILE A 375 1.56 19.05 -13.28
N GLU A 376 1.99 20.09 -13.99
CA GLU A 376 2.63 21.26 -13.37
C GLU A 376 1.54 22.24 -12.94
N GLY A 377 1.39 22.50 -11.63
CA GLY A 377 0.36 23.35 -11.08
C GLY A 377 -0.99 22.64 -10.91
N ALA A 378 -0.99 21.46 -10.33
CA ALA A 378 -2.15 20.59 -10.14
C ALA A 378 -3.29 21.27 -9.36
N ALA A 379 -3.00 22.20 -8.45
CA ALA A 379 -4.02 22.99 -7.76
C ALA A 379 -4.92 23.80 -8.73
N GLY A 380 -4.31 24.41 -9.74
CA GLY A 380 -5.03 25.12 -10.81
C GLY A 380 -5.81 24.17 -11.72
N ALA A 381 -5.26 22.96 -11.97
CA ALA A 381 -5.92 21.95 -12.78
C ALA A 381 -7.21 21.44 -12.14
N VAL A 382 -7.23 21.23 -10.83
CA VAL A 382 -8.44 20.88 -10.07
C VAL A 382 -9.54 21.93 -10.34
N GLU A 383 -9.23 23.22 -10.21
CA GLU A 383 -10.22 24.28 -10.43
C GLU A 383 -10.66 24.40 -11.90
N PHE A 384 -9.73 24.15 -12.84
CA PHE A 384 -10.06 24.09 -14.26
C PHE A 384 -11.06 22.96 -14.54
N TYR A 385 -10.79 21.74 -14.09
CA TYR A 385 -11.67 20.60 -14.35
C TYR A 385 -13.03 20.73 -13.66
N LYS A 386 -13.09 21.34 -12.46
CA LYS A 386 -14.35 21.69 -11.79
C LYS A 386 -15.18 22.68 -12.63
N SER A 387 -14.57 23.75 -13.10
CA SER A 387 -15.27 24.82 -13.81
C SER A 387 -15.67 24.44 -15.23
N VAL A 388 -14.85 23.65 -15.92
CA VAL A 388 -15.04 23.29 -17.33
C VAL A 388 -15.88 22.01 -17.48
N PHE A 389 -15.51 20.95 -16.76
CA PHE A 389 -16.15 19.64 -16.90
C PHE A 389 -17.14 19.31 -15.80
N GLY A 390 -17.31 20.20 -14.81
CA GLY A 390 -18.19 19.92 -13.66
C GLY A 390 -17.63 18.84 -12.73
N ALA A 391 -16.30 18.69 -12.68
CA ALA A 391 -15.66 17.70 -11.83
C ALA A 391 -15.95 17.94 -10.35
N THR A 392 -16.18 16.88 -9.60
CA THR A 392 -16.30 16.89 -8.13
C THR A 392 -15.02 16.33 -7.52
N VAL A 393 -14.46 17.01 -6.52
CA VAL A 393 -13.29 16.55 -5.79
C VAL A 393 -13.74 15.45 -4.83
N LEU A 394 -13.23 14.21 -5.01
CA LEU A 394 -13.45 13.10 -4.11
C LEU A 394 -12.39 13.08 -3.01
N MET A 395 -11.14 13.41 -3.37
CA MET A 395 -10.01 13.46 -2.46
C MET A 395 -9.02 14.50 -2.96
N ARG A 396 -8.36 15.20 -2.03
CA ARG A 396 -7.26 16.13 -2.36
C ARG A 396 -6.29 16.19 -1.20
N ASP A 397 -5.11 15.66 -1.42
CA ASP A 397 -3.96 15.81 -0.52
C ASP A 397 -3.12 16.97 -0.98
N GLN A 398 -2.85 17.91 -0.08
CA GLN A 398 -2.11 19.12 -0.39
C GLN A 398 -1.03 19.36 0.64
N GLU A 399 0.17 19.62 0.16
CA GLU A 399 1.30 20.00 1.00
C GLU A 399 1.11 21.38 1.61
N PRO A 400 1.78 21.73 2.71
CA PRO A 400 1.75 23.07 3.28
C PRO A 400 2.21 24.18 2.30
N SER A 401 2.99 23.82 1.29
CA SER A 401 3.40 24.67 0.17
C SER A 401 2.26 25.06 -0.79
N GLY A 402 1.12 24.37 -0.70
CA GLY A 402 0.01 24.50 -1.65
C GLY A 402 0.10 23.55 -2.85
N ILE A 403 1.16 22.75 -2.95
CA ILE A 403 1.34 21.70 -3.98
C ILE A 403 0.35 20.57 -3.72
N VAL A 404 -0.36 20.11 -4.75
CA VAL A 404 -1.28 18.95 -4.65
C VAL A 404 -0.47 17.68 -4.88
N SER A 405 -0.22 16.94 -3.81
CA SER A 405 0.51 15.67 -3.87
C SER A 405 -0.34 14.58 -4.50
N HIS A 406 -1.65 14.58 -4.28
CA HIS A 406 -2.60 13.69 -4.94
C HIS A 406 -4.00 14.27 -4.91
N ALA A 407 -4.77 14.07 -5.99
CA ALA A 407 -6.19 14.35 -6.00
C ALA A 407 -6.96 13.35 -6.86
N MET A 408 -8.19 13.08 -6.47
CA MET A 408 -9.15 12.28 -7.22
C MET A 408 -10.36 13.13 -7.55
N LEU A 409 -10.71 13.16 -8.83
CA LEU A 409 -11.84 13.94 -9.35
C LEU A 409 -12.85 13.00 -10.00
N LYS A 410 -14.11 13.10 -9.60
CA LYS A 410 -15.22 12.48 -10.31
C LYS A 410 -15.61 13.33 -11.51
N MET A 411 -15.56 12.76 -12.72
CA MET A 411 -15.98 13.38 -13.99
C MET A 411 -16.97 12.44 -14.67
N GLY A 412 -18.27 12.79 -14.67
CA GLY A 412 -19.30 11.84 -15.07
C GLY A 412 -19.26 10.57 -14.21
N ASP A 413 -19.17 9.40 -14.85
CA ASP A 413 -19.05 8.12 -14.16
C ASP A 413 -17.59 7.67 -13.93
N THR A 414 -16.62 8.43 -14.42
CA THR A 414 -15.20 8.10 -14.34
C THR A 414 -14.51 8.91 -13.25
N THR A 415 -13.54 8.30 -12.58
CA THR A 415 -12.61 8.98 -11.68
C THR A 415 -11.30 9.21 -12.39
N VAL A 416 -10.78 10.45 -12.28
CA VAL A 416 -9.45 10.85 -12.79
C VAL A 416 -8.60 11.21 -11.59
N MET A 417 -7.40 10.64 -11.54
CA MET A 417 -6.38 10.97 -10.55
C MET A 417 -5.40 11.99 -11.11
N LEU A 418 -4.84 12.84 -10.26
CA LEU A 418 -3.80 13.77 -10.65
C LEU A 418 -2.85 14.10 -9.50
N SER A 419 -1.62 14.43 -9.84
CA SER A 419 -0.59 14.92 -8.92
C SER A 419 0.21 16.04 -9.57
N ASP A 420 0.72 16.93 -8.73
CA ASP A 420 1.74 17.87 -9.17
C ASP A 420 3.07 17.14 -9.32
N VAL A 421 3.73 17.30 -10.47
CA VAL A 421 5.02 16.66 -10.75
C VAL A 421 6.15 17.16 -9.84
N THR A 422 5.95 18.29 -9.17
CA THR A 422 6.90 18.86 -8.20
C THR A 422 6.59 18.45 -6.75
N SER A 423 5.59 17.58 -6.53
CA SER A 423 5.27 17.09 -5.18
C SER A 423 6.35 16.14 -4.68
N ALA A 424 6.64 16.19 -3.38
CA ALA A 424 7.55 15.25 -2.73
C ALA A 424 7.09 13.80 -2.90
N HIS A 425 5.76 13.57 -2.96
CA HIS A 425 5.18 12.26 -3.21
C HIS A 425 5.59 11.66 -4.58
N ILE A 426 5.65 12.49 -5.62
CA ILE A 426 6.09 12.04 -6.95
C ILE A 426 7.59 11.85 -7.01
N GLU A 427 8.38 12.70 -6.34
CA GLU A 427 9.83 12.51 -6.23
C GLU A 427 10.19 11.16 -5.61
N ASP A 428 9.39 10.69 -4.62
CA ASP A 428 9.59 9.40 -3.96
C ASP A 428 9.10 8.20 -4.81
N LEU A 429 8.02 8.36 -5.58
CA LEU A 429 7.42 7.29 -6.38
C LEU A 429 8.03 7.14 -7.78
N ASP A 430 8.59 8.22 -8.35
CA ASP A 430 9.08 8.22 -9.73
C ASP A 430 10.49 7.62 -9.85
N VAL A 431 10.65 6.38 -9.41
CA VAL A 431 11.91 5.60 -9.48
C VAL A 431 12.47 5.51 -10.90
N HIS A 432 11.62 5.72 -11.92
CA HIS A 432 11.96 5.56 -13.33
C HIS A 432 11.99 6.87 -14.13
N GLY A 433 11.68 8.02 -13.51
CA GLY A 433 11.63 9.32 -14.19
C GLY A 433 10.53 9.39 -15.26
N LEU A 434 9.42 8.66 -15.10
CA LEU A 434 8.31 8.58 -16.06
C LEU A 434 7.12 9.46 -15.68
N SER A 435 7.07 9.96 -14.45
CA SER A 435 6.00 10.83 -13.94
C SER A 435 6.22 12.27 -14.39
N ARG A 436 5.92 12.56 -15.66
CA ARG A 436 6.22 13.83 -16.31
C ARG A 436 4.98 14.45 -16.95
N PRO A 437 4.88 15.80 -17.02
CA PRO A 437 3.78 16.45 -17.69
C PRO A 437 3.83 16.22 -19.21
N PRO A 438 2.68 16.25 -19.93
CA PRO A 438 2.61 15.97 -21.35
C PRO A 438 3.59 16.77 -22.20
N ARG A 439 3.83 18.04 -21.85
CA ARG A 439 4.75 18.91 -22.58
C ARG A 439 6.19 18.42 -22.60
N SER A 440 6.62 17.69 -21.58
CA SER A 440 7.96 17.09 -21.52
C SER A 440 8.16 15.96 -22.57
N TYR A 441 7.05 15.41 -23.07
CA TYR A 441 7.04 14.41 -24.14
C TYR A 441 6.75 15.00 -25.53
N GLY A 442 6.63 16.33 -25.64
CA GLY A 442 6.24 17.01 -26.88
C GLY A 442 4.74 17.01 -27.15
N GLY A 443 3.91 16.55 -26.21
CA GLY A 443 2.46 16.50 -26.29
C GLY A 443 1.86 15.40 -25.43
N SER A 444 0.54 15.29 -25.39
CA SER A 444 -0.16 14.26 -24.65
C SER A 444 -0.05 12.90 -25.36
N PRO A 445 0.57 11.87 -24.74
CA PRO A 445 0.65 10.53 -25.34
C PRO A 445 -0.68 9.77 -25.28
N VAL A 446 -1.65 10.27 -24.50
CA VAL A 446 -3.00 9.71 -24.34
C VAL A 446 -4.02 10.84 -24.57
N HIS A 447 -5.01 10.56 -25.39
CA HIS A 447 -6.16 11.45 -25.58
C HIS A 447 -7.31 10.97 -24.69
N LEU A 448 -7.88 11.87 -23.92
CA LEU A 448 -9.02 11.60 -23.07
C LEU A 448 -10.28 12.02 -23.82
N TYR A 449 -11.32 11.17 -23.79
CA TYR A 449 -12.61 11.48 -24.41
C TYR A 449 -13.66 11.65 -23.32
N ILE A 450 -14.35 12.81 -23.31
CA ILE A 450 -15.42 13.10 -22.36
C ILE A 450 -16.72 13.41 -23.11
N PHE A 451 -17.83 12.74 -22.75
CA PHE A 451 -19.15 13.08 -23.20
C PHE A 451 -19.79 14.10 -22.27
N VAL A 452 -20.35 15.15 -22.86
CA VAL A 452 -21.00 16.26 -22.15
C VAL A 452 -22.36 16.57 -22.76
N ALA A 453 -23.23 17.25 -22.01
CA ALA A 453 -24.57 17.60 -22.48
C ALA A 453 -24.56 18.65 -23.62
N ASP A 454 -23.58 19.55 -23.65
CA ASP A 454 -23.41 20.61 -24.66
C ASP A 454 -21.93 20.88 -24.91
N VAL A 455 -21.38 20.25 -25.97
CA VAL A 455 -19.99 20.40 -26.35
C VAL A 455 -19.58 21.82 -26.67
N ASP A 456 -20.46 22.62 -27.32
CA ASP A 456 -20.16 23.99 -27.70
C ASP A 456 -20.01 24.87 -26.46
N ASP A 457 -20.84 24.65 -25.43
CA ASP A 457 -20.75 25.39 -24.17
C ASP A 457 -19.48 24.99 -23.41
N VAL A 458 -19.18 23.70 -23.30
CA VAL A 458 -18.02 23.20 -22.58
C VAL A 458 -16.71 23.68 -23.23
N VAL A 459 -16.58 23.60 -24.55
CA VAL A 459 -15.38 24.05 -25.27
C VAL A 459 -15.24 25.60 -25.13
N ARG A 460 -16.33 26.36 -25.18
CA ARG A 460 -16.29 27.81 -24.93
C ARG A 460 -15.79 28.12 -23.51
N ARG A 461 -16.27 27.40 -22.49
CA ARG A 461 -15.81 27.55 -21.09
C ARG A 461 -14.35 27.17 -20.95
N ALA A 462 -13.93 26.09 -21.60
CA ALA A 462 -12.55 25.63 -21.60
C ALA A 462 -11.60 26.69 -22.19
N VAL A 463 -11.95 27.25 -23.34
CA VAL A 463 -11.16 28.32 -23.98
C VAL A 463 -11.08 29.55 -23.08
N LYS A 464 -12.21 29.99 -22.47
CA LYS A 464 -12.22 31.08 -21.50
C LYS A 464 -11.31 30.80 -20.29
N ALA A 465 -11.16 29.54 -19.90
CA ALA A 465 -10.29 29.08 -18.80
C ALA A 465 -8.85 28.81 -19.26
N GLY A 466 -8.46 29.08 -20.50
CA GLY A 466 -7.11 29.01 -21.01
C GLY A 466 -6.77 27.77 -21.86
N ALA A 467 -7.73 26.92 -22.19
CA ALA A 467 -7.53 25.82 -23.13
C ALA A 467 -7.38 26.32 -24.57
N LYS A 468 -6.70 25.54 -25.41
CA LYS A 468 -6.55 25.79 -26.85
C LYS A 468 -7.43 24.82 -27.64
N VAL A 469 -8.17 25.32 -28.63
CA VAL A 469 -8.87 24.47 -29.59
C VAL A 469 -7.82 23.88 -30.55
N VAL A 470 -7.67 22.56 -30.54
CA VAL A 470 -6.80 21.81 -31.44
C VAL A 470 -7.59 21.25 -32.62
N GLU A 471 -8.84 20.84 -32.36
CA GLU A 471 -9.78 20.39 -33.38
C GLU A 471 -11.11 21.12 -33.21
N LYS A 472 -11.64 21.68 -34.28
CA LYS A 472 -12.91 22.44 -34.25
C LYS A 472 -14.07 21.54 -33.90
N VAL A 473 -15.03 22.08 -33.15
CA VAL A 473 -16.31 21.42 -32.87
C VAL A 473 -17.15 21.31 -34.12
N GLU A 474 -17.44 20.13 -34.56
CA GLU A 474 -18.26 19.85 -35.73
C GLU A 474 -19.02 18.53 -35.58
N ASN A 475 -20.03 18.31 -36.41
CA ASN A 475 -20.75 17.05 -36.45
C ASN A 475 -19.88 16.00 -37.16
N LYS A 476 -19.71 14.87 -36.56
CA LYS A 476 -18.89 13.73 -37.04
C LYS A 476 -19.77 12.64 -37.62
N ASP A 477 -19.22 11.91 -38.61
CA ASP A 477 -19.96 10.81 -39.29
C ASP A 477 -20.36 9.66 -38.38
N TRP A 478 -19.69 9.52 -37.22
CA TRP A 478 -20.01 8.50 -36.23
C TRP A 478 -21.15 8.88 -35.26
N GLY A 479 -21.79 10.01 -35.44
CA GLY A 479 -23.01 10.37 -34.70
C GLY A 479 -22.83 11.31 -33.52
N ASP A 480 -21.64 11.90 -33.36
CA ASP A 480 -21.36 12.88 -32.31
C ASP A 480 -21.10 14.27 -32.89
N ARG A 481 -21.41 15.30 -32.13
CA ARG A 481 -20.82 16.61 -32.28
C ARG A 481 -19.63 16.71 -31.35
N CYS A 482 -18.42 16.82 -31.92
CA CYS A 482 -17.17 16.66 -31.18
C CYS A 482 -16.11 17.64 -31.63
N GLY A 483 -15.24 18.07 -30.71
CA GLY A 483 -14.03 18.84 -30.94
C GLY A 483 -12.92 18.43 -29.98
N GLY A 484 -11.68 18.88 -30.31
CA GLY A 484 -10.48 18.60 -29.52
C GLY A 484 -9.93 19.87 -28.86
N ILE A 485 -9.57 19.79 -27.60
CA ILE A 485 -8.90 20.86 -26.86
C ILE A 485 -7.61 20.34 -26.20
N GLU A 486 -6.61 21.20 -26.13
CA GLU A 486 -5.47 21.06 -25.22
C GLU A 486 -5.77 21.93 -24.00
N ASP A 487 -5.80 21.32 -22.81
CA ASP A 487 -5.98 22.06 -21.58
C ASP A 487 -4.73 22.89 -21.23
N PRO A 488 -4.80 23.82 -20.24
CA PRO A 488 -3.65 24.66 -19.87
C PRO A 488 -2.42 23.88 -19.42
N TYR A 489 -2.57 22.59 -19.10
CA TYR A 489 -1.54 21.71 -18.54
C TYR A 489 -0.96 20.75 -19.59
N GLY A 490 -1.49 20.78 -20.82
CA GLY A 490 -0.98 20.03 -21.97
C GLY A 490 -1.67 18.70 -22.22
N HIS A 491 -2.71 18.34 -21.46
CA HIS A 491 -3.51 17.14 -21.74
C HIS A 491 -4.49 17.40 -22.87
N PHE A 492 -4.63 16.41 -23.75
CA PHE A 492 -5.54 16.48 -24.87
C PHE A 492 -6.88 15.84 -24.53
N TRP A 493 -7.97 16.56 -24.78
CA TRP A 493 -9.33 16.14 -24.55
C TRP A 493 -10.16 16.21 -25.83
N PHE A 494 -10.77 15.10 -26.20
CA PHE A 494 -11.94 15.11 -27.06
C PHE A 494 -13.18 15.38 -26.21
N VAL A 495 -13.96 16.36 -26.60
CA VAL A 495 -15.23 16.73 -25.94
C VAL A 495 -16.33 16.50 -26.93
N GLY A 496 -17.30 15.65 -26.60
CA GLY A 496 -18.38 15.26 -27.50
C GLY A 496 -19.77 15.30 -26.86
N THR A 497 -20.76 15.49 -27.70
CA THR A 497 -22.19 15.32 -27.37
C THR A 497 -22.82 14.46 -28.47
N PRO A 498 -23.48 13.33 -28.16
CA PRO A 498 -24.21 12.56 -29.16
C PRO A 498 -25.23 13.44 -29.88
N LEU A 499 -25.29 13.38 -31.21
CA LEU A 499 -26.19 14.22 -32.02
C LEU A 499 -27.67 14.14 -31.60
N LYS A 500 -28.08 12.95 -31.12
CA LYS A 500 -29.45 12.68 -30.61
C LYS A 500 -29.75 13.44 -29.29
N ASP A 501 -28.71 13.82 -28.54
CA ASP A 501 -28.81 14.42 -27.20
C ASP A 501 -28.50 15.93 -27.24
N LEU A 502 -28.22 16.48 -28.44
CA LEU A 502 -27.93 17.92 -28.60
C LEU A 502 -29.11 18.79 -28.15
N PRO A 503 -28.85 19.86 -27.40
CA PRO A 503 -29.87 20.88 -27.14
C PRO A 503 -30.46 21.46 -28.44
N ALA A 504 -31.77 21.63 -28.49
CA ALA A 504 -32.50 22.06 -29.70
C ALA A 504 -31.98 23.37 -30.34
N LYS A 505 -31.11 24.11 -29.68
CA LYS A 505 -30.47 25.35 -30.15
C LYS A 505 -29.29 25.10 -31.10
N ASN A 506 -28.73 23.91 -31.14
CA ASN A 506 -27.49 23.58 -31.83
C ASN A 506 -27.69 22.60 -33.02
N VAL A 507 -28.93 22.30 -33.36
CA VAL A 507 -29.27 21.47 -34.53
C VAL A 507 -29.42 22.44 -35.74
N LYS A 508 -28.32 22.73 -36.44
CA LYS A 508 -28.31 23.36 -37.77
C LYS A 508 -27.37 22.58 -38.67
#